data_c1b8472f5a8efd6c9fb948a34cc22a3b
#
_entry.id   c1b8472f5a8efd6c9fb948a34cc22a3b
#
_cell.length_a   1.000
_cell.length_b   1.000
_cell.length_c   1.000
_cell.angle_alpha   90.00
_cell.angle_beta   90.00
_cell.angle_gamma   90.00
#
_symmetry.space_group_name_H-M   'P 1'
#
loop_
_entity.id
_entity.type
_entity.pdbx_description
1 polymer ?
#
loop_
_entity_poly.entity_id
_entity_poly.type
_entity_poly.pdbx_seq_one_letter_code
_entity_poly.pdbx_strand_id
1 'polypeptide(L)'
;VKQSASQKELLGRAAVNYAESIYLAEDYLRSRGIPLEVARLAQLGVVARPEIGHEAFQGRLSIPYITKTGAVDLRFRSLNPAVEPKYMGMTGADTKMYNVLDIDKANDYIGVCEGELDTITLSACVGIPCVGVPGANSWKKHYTRLLADFERIFVFADGDQPGTEFARSLARELPVTIVQLPEGEDVNSAYVKFGVGYIREKAGLE
;
A
#
# COMPACT_ATOMS: atom_id res chain seq x y z
N VAL A 1 -12.92 15.36 4.83
CA VAL A 1 -13.86 15.43 5.97
C VAL A 1 -13.21 14.72 7.13
N LYS A 2 -13.20 15.36 8.34
CA LYS A 2 -12.63 14.76 9.55
C LYS A 2 -13.59 13.70 10.07
N GLN A 3 -13.10 12.47 10.26
CA GLN A 3 -13.91 11.38 10.81
C GLN A 3 -14.30 11.64 12.26
N SER A 4 -15.51 11.23 12.64
CA SER A 4 -15.96 11.24 14.04
C SER A 4 -15.23 10.15 14.85
N ALA A 5 -15.25 10.27 16.19
CA ALA A 5 -14.67 9.26 17.07
C ALA A 5 -15.34 7.89 16.86
N SER A 6 -16.66 7.85 16.71
CA SER A 6 -17.41 6.61 16.45
C SER A 6 -17.05 5.96 15.10
N GLN A 7 -16.82 6.75 14.04
CA GLN A 7 -16.37 6.21 12.75
C GLN A 7 -14.98 5.55 12.85
N LYS A 8 -14.05 6.17 13.58
CA LYS A 8 -12.72 5.59 13.81
C LYS A 8 -12.78 4.30 14.62
N GLU A 9 -13.64 4.25 15.63
CA GLU A 9 -13.87 3.06 16.46
C GLU A 9 -14.43 1.90 15.62
N LEU A 10 -15.43 2.17 14.77
CA LEU A 10 -16.00 1.18 13.87
C LEU A 10 -14.96 0.64 12.88
N LEU A 11 -14.15 1.51 12.27
CA LEU A 11 -13.07 1.09 11.38
C LEU A 11 -12.01 0.25 12.10
N GLY A 12 -11.62 0.65 13.31
CA GLY A 12 -10.66 -0.09 14.13
C GLY A 12 -11.17 -1.48 14.49
N ARG A 13 -12.45 -1.58 14.91
CA ARG A 13 -13.09 -2.87 15.21
C ARG A 13 -13.14 -3.76 13.97
N ALA A 14 -13.58 -3.22 12.83
CA ALA A 14 -13.63 -3.99 11.58
C ALA A 14 -12.24 -4.49 11.16
N ALA A 15 -11.19 -3.64 11.26
CA ALA A 15 -9.82 -4.04 10.96
C ALA A 15 -9.36 -5.23 11.84
N VAL A 16 -9.62 -5.17 13.14
CA VAL A 16 -9.28 -6.24 14.08
C VAL A 16 -10.04 -7.53 13.74
N ASN A 17 -11.36 -7.46 13.56
CA ASN A 17 -12.18 -8.64 13.23
C ASN A 17 -11.73 -9.32 11.93
N TYR A 18 -11.35 -8.54 10.90
CA TYR A 18 -10.90 -9.12 9.63
C TYR A 18 -9.49 -9.70 9.73
N ALA A 19 -8.61 -9.11 10.55
CA ALA A 19 -7.26 -9.60 10.78
C ALA A 19 -7.23 -11.01 11.39
N GLU A 20 -8.24 -11.38 12.19
CA GLU A 20 -8.37 -12.74 12.75
C GLU A 20 -8.49 -13.81 11.65
N SER A 21 -9.00 -13.44 10.48
CA SER A 21 -9.23 -14.35 9.35
C SER A 21 -8.16 -14.26 8.25
N ILE A 22 -7.00 -13.64 8.51
CA ILE A 22 -5.94 -13.45 7.50
C ILE A 22 -5.41 -14.77 6.93
N TYR A 23 -5.49 -15.86 7.70
CA TYR A 23 -5.07 -17.20 7.27
C TYR A 23 -5.82 -17.67 6.01
N LEU A 24 -7.03 -17.16 5.74
CA LEU A 24 -7.80 -17.46 4.53
C LEU A 24 -7.16 -16.88 3.25
N ALA A 25 -6.25 -15.94 3.39
CA ALA A 25 -5.50 -15.35 2.28
C ALA A 25 -4.06 -15.92 2.16
N GLU A 26 -3.70 -16.97 2.92
CA GLU A 26 -2.31 -17.44 3.00
C GLU A 26 -1.74 -17.83 1.63
N ASP A 27 -2.47 -18.60 0.83
CA ASP A 27 -2.00 -19.00 -0.50
C ASP A 27 -1.84 -17.81 -1.45
N TYR A 28 -2.77 -16.85 -1.38
CA TYR A 28 -2.67 -15.61 -2.13
C TYR A 28 -1.44 -14.79 -1.72
N LEU A 29 -1.21 -14.61 -0.42
CA LEU A 29 -0.05 -13.87 0.11
C LEU A 29 1.26 -14.57 -0.24
N ARG A 30 1.30 -15.90 -0.15
CA ARG A 30 2.45 -16.71 -0.56
C ARG A 30 2.77 -16.54 -2.04
N SER A 31 1.76 -16.50 -2.92
CA SER A 31 1.95 -16.24 -4.35
C SER A 31 2.50 -14.82 -4.63
N ARG A 32 2.33 -13.90 -3.68
CA ARG A 32 2.86 -12.55 -3.71
C ARG A 32 4.19 -12.39 -2.98
N GLY A 33 4.77 -13.49 -2.46
CA GLY A 33 6.00 -13.44 -1.68
C GLY A 33 5.88 -12.65 -0.38
N ILE A 34 4.66 -12.45 0.14
CA ILE A 34 4.40 -11.75 1.40
C ILE A 34 4.19 -12.80 2.50
N PRO A 35 5.13 -12.94 3.46
CA PRO A 35 4.97 -13.84 4.59
C PRO A 35 3.74 -13.50 5.43
N LEU A 36 3.13 -14.50 6.05
CA LEU A 36 1.93 -14.30 6.88
C LEU A 36 2.21 -13.38 8.09
N GLU A 37 3.43 -13.42 8.62
CA GLU A 37 3.89 -12.52 9.69
C GLU A 37 3.89 -11.06 9.23
N VAL A 38 4.34 -10.79 8.02
CA VAL A 38 4.33 -9.45 7.41
C VAL A 38 2.88 -8.98 7.22
N ALA A 39 2.02 -9.86 6.73
CA ALA A 39 0.59 -9.56 6.59
C ALA A 39 -0.08 -9.22 7.93
N ARG A 40 0.29 -9.94 9.00
CA ARG A 40 -0.19 -9.65 10.37
C ARG A 40 0.33 -8.31 10.90
N LEU A 41 1.60 -8.00 10.68
CA LEU A 41 2.18 -6.70 11.07
C LEU A 41 1.51 -5.54 10.32
N ALA A 42 1.17 -5.72 9.05
CA ALA A 42 0.41 -4.77 8.25
C ALA A 42 -1.10 -4.75 8.60
N GLN A 43 -1.53 -5.59 9.56
CA GLN A 43 -2.93 -5.77 9.98
C GLN A 43 -3.87 -6.12 8.82
N LEU A 44 -3.36 -6.80 7.78
CA LEU A 44 -4.19 -7.32 6.72
C LEU A 44 -5.18 -8.35 7.27
N GLY A 45 -6.34 -8.45 6.64
CA GLY A 45 -7.37 -9.40 7.05
C GLY A 45 -8.18 -9.92 5.87
N VAL A 46 -9.11 -10.83 6.15
CA VAL A 46 -10.11 -11.26 5.19
C VAL A 46 -11.49 -10.99 5.75
N VAL A 47 -12.37 -10.42 4.94
CA VAL A 47 -13.77 -10.18 5.31
C VAL A 47 -14.53 -11.51 5.29
N ALA A 48 -14.26 -12.37 6.27
CA ALA A 48 -14.95 -13.67 6.42
C ALA A 48 -16.37 -13.47 6.96
N ARG A 49 -16.52 -12.53 7.89
CA ARG A 49 -17.81 -12.11 8.47
C ARG A 49 -17.90 -10.61 8.36
N PRO A 50 -18.67 -10.08 7.39
CA PRO A 50 -18.79 -8.64 7.21
C PRO A 50 -19.40 -7.94 8.43
N GLU A 51 -18.83 -6.79 8.82
CA GLU A 51 -19.54 -5.84 9.67
C GLU A 51 -20.73 -5.23 8.91
N ILE A 52 -21.69 -4.69 9.65
CA ILE A 52 -22.87 -4.05 9.05
C ILE A 52 -22.43 -2.96 8.06
N GLY A 53 -22.92 -3.04 6.83
CA GLY A 53 -22.55 -2.15 5.73
C GLY A 53 -21.29 -2.56 4.96
N HIS A 54 -20.66 -3.69 5.33
CA HIS A 54 -19.48 -4.25 4.62
C HIS A 54 -19.81 -5.53 3.83
N GLU A 55 -21.08 -5.87 3.65
CA GLU A 55 -21.55 -7.11 3.00
C GLU A 55 -20.98 -7.26 1.57
N ALA A 56 -20.85 -6.15 0.84
CA ALA A 56 -20.30 -6.13 -0.51
C ALA A 56 -18.81 -6.51 -0.59
N PHE A 57 -18.11 -6.51 0.55
CA PHE A 57 -16.67 -6.81 0.64
C PHE A 57 -16.39 -8.24 1.08
N GLN A 58 -17.40 -9.07 1.28
CA GLN A 58 -17.23 -10.44 1.76
C GLN A 58 -16.25 -11.24 0.89
N GLY A 59 -15.34 -11.95 1.54
CA GLY A 59 -14.30 -12.76 0.90
C GLY A 59 -13.09 -11.97 0.36
N ARG A 60 -13.10 -10.65 0.46
CA ARG A 60 -11.99 -9.81 0.02
C ARG A 60 -10.90 -9.65 1.08
N LEU A 61 -9.68 -9.42 0.64
CA LEU A 61 -8.58 -8.97 1.50
C LEU A 61 -8.89 -7.56 1.98
N SER A 62 -8.91 -7.36 3.28
CA SER A 62 -9.03 -6.06 3.94
C SER A 62 -7.64 -5.47 4.16
N ILE A 63 -7.45 -4.23 3.73
CA ILE A 63 -6.21 -3.47 3.83
C ILE A 63 -6.48 -2.21 4.64
N PRO A 64 -6.16 -2.19 5.94
CA PRO A 64 -6.41 -1.03 6.78
C PRO A 64 -5.36 0.06 6.59
N TYR A 65 -5.80 1.30 6.54
CA TYR A 65 -4.96 2.48 6.55
C TYR A 65 -4.78 2.94 8.00
N ILE A 66 -3.61 2.67 8.52
CA ILE A 66 -3.29 2.90 9.94
C ILE A 66 -2.49 4.18 10.11
N THR A 67 -2.84 4.95 11.13
CA THR A 67 -2.11 6.11 11.61
C THR A 67 -1.81 5.97 13.10
N LYS A 68 -1.05 6.90 13.69
CA LYS A 68 -0.82 6.96 15.15
C LYS A 68 -2.12 7.00 15.97
N THR A 69 -3.25 7.37 15.36
CA THR A 69 -4.56 7.45 16.04
C THR A 69 -5.49 6.29 15.69
N GLY A 70 -4.97 5.22 15.07
CA GLY A 70 -5.72 4.04 14.67
C GLY A 70 -6.09 4.00 13.19
N ALA A 71 -7.00 3.11 12.83
CA ALA A 71 -7.47 2.94 11.46
C ALA A 71 -8.29 4.16 11.00
N VAL A 72 -7.97 4.67 9.82
CA VAL A 72 -8.64 5.83 9.22
C VAL A 72 -9.33 5.50 7.90
N ASP A 73 -9.09 4.31 7.35
CA ASP A 73 -9.74 3.79 6.17
C ASP A 73 -9.57 2.28 6.07
N LEU A 74 -10.41 1.65 5.23
CA LEU A 74 -10.29 0.27 4.81
C LEU A 74 -10.44 0.21 3.29
N ARG A 75 -9.52 -0.46 2.63
CA ARG A 75 -9.69 -0.87 1.23
C ARG A 75 -9.78 -2.38 1.14
N PHE A 76 -10.42 -2.84 0.09
CA PHE A 76 -10.75 -4.25 -0.09
C PHE A 76 -10.29 -4.69 -1.47
N ARG A 77 -9.44 -5.71 -1.50
CA ARG A 77 -8.91 -6.28 -2.73
C ARG A 77 -9.51 -7.66 -2.97
N SER A 78 -9.91 -7.96 -4.21
CA SER A 78 -10.31 -9.32 -4.57
C SER A 78 -9.12 -10.27 -4.45
N LEU A 79 -9.33 -11.42 -3.80
CA LEU A 79 -8.38 -12.53 -3.77
C LEU A 79 -8.46 -13.39 -5.04
N ASN A 80 -9.55 -13.27 -5.80
CA ASN A 80 -9.75 -13.94 -7.07
C ASN A 80 -9.56 -12.95 -8.23
N PRO A 81 -8.58 -13.18 -9.14
CA PRO A 81 -8.33 -12.27 -10.26
C PRO A 81 -9.48 -12.15 -11.26
N ALA A 82 -10.41 -13.12 -11.28
CA ALA A 82 -11.60 -13.09 -12.15
C ALA A 82 -12.74 -12.22 -11.59
N VAL A 83 -12.62 -11.70 -10.37
CA VAL A 83 -13.68 -10.91 -9.72
C VAL A 83 -13.37 -9.42 -9.80
N GLU A 84 -14.17 -8.71 -10.55
CA GLU A 84 -14.14 -7.26 -10.66
C GLU A 84 -15.17 -6.57 -9.71
N PRO A 85 -14.91 -5.34 -9.28
CA PRO A 85 -13.66 -4.61 -9.44
C PRO A 85 -12.55 -5.21 -8.57
N LYS A 86 -11.30 -5.18 -9.04
CA LYS A 86 -10.13 -5.67 -8.31
C LYS A 86 -10.00 -5.02 -6.92
N TYR A 87 -10.25 -3.72 -6.83
CA TYR A 87 -10.25 -2.96 -5.58
C TYR A 87 -11.60 -2.29 -5.33
N MET A 88 -11.99 -2.25 -4.06
CA MET A 88 -13.13 -1.49 -3.56
C MET A 88 -12.70 -0.66 -2.35
N GLY A 89 -13.34 0.48 -2.16
CA GLY A 89 -13.18 1.33 -0.99
C GLY A 89 -14.51 1.58 -0.28
N MET A 90 -14.44 2.18 0.89
CA MET A 90 -15.64 2.65 1.59
C MET A 90 -16.33 3.75 0.77
N THR A 91 -17.65 3.70 0.70
CA THR A 91 -18.43 4.70 -0.04
C THR A 91 -18.16 6.10 0.49
N GLY A 92 -17.83 7.03 -0.42
CA GLY A 92 -17.56 8.43 -0.07
C GLY A 92 -16.21 8.68 0.63
N ALA A 93 -15.35 7.66 0.74
CA ALA A 93 -14.01 7.87 1.27
C ALA A 93 -13.07 8.49 0.22
N ASP A 94 -12.39 9.55 0.60
CA ASP A 94 -11.28 10.09 -0.20
C ASP A 94 -10.09 9.14 -0.16
N THR A 95 -9.40 8.97 -1.29
CA THR A 95 -8.13 8.24 -1.32
C THR A 95 -7.11 8.89 -0.39
N LYS A 96 -6.44 8.07 0.41
CA LYS A 96 -5.42 8.47 1.38
C LYS A 96 -4.07 7.86 1.02
N MET A 97 -3.00 8.46 1.52
CA MET A 97 -1.67 7.85 1.49
C MET A 97 -1.67 6.62 2.41
N TYR A 98 -1.19 5.51 1.90
CA TYR A 98 -1.05 4.25 2.64
C TYR A 98 0.29 4.22 3.38
N ASN A 99 0.34 3.49 4.49
CA ASN A 99 1.54 3.23 5.29
C ASN A 99 2.28 4.49 5.77
N VAL A 100 1.54 5.52 6.15
CA VAL A 100 2.11 6.81 6.62
C VAL A 100 3.01 6.68 7.84
N LEU A 101 2.94 5.58 8.59
CA LEU A 101 3.80 5.32 9.75
C LEU A 101 5.26 5.10 9.36
N ASP A 102 5.54 4.76 8.11
CA ASP A 102 6.91 4.61 7.63
C ASP A 102 7.63 5.96 7.49
N ILE A 103 6.89 7.06 7.37
CA ILE A 103 7.47 8.42 7.40
C ILE A 103 8.24 8.66 8.70
N ASP A 104 7.71 8.17 9.81
CA ASP A 104 8.39 8.32 11.13
C ASP A 104 9.53 7.31 11.34
N LYS A 105 9.56 6.23 10.57
CA LYS A 105 10.61 5.19 10.66
C LYS A 105 11.78 5.45 9.70
N ALA A 106 11.49 6.18 8.63
CA ALA A 106 12.49 6.52 7.63
C ALA A 106 13.49 7.55 8.17
N ASN A 107 14.78 7.36 7.87
CA ASN A 107 15.82 8.32 8.20
C ASN A 107 16.08 9.24 6.99
N ASP A 108 17.01 8.83 6.11
CA ASP A 108 17.52 9.70 5.03
C ASP A 108 16.70 9.53 3.73
N TYR A 109 15.99 8.42 3.57
CA TYR A 109 15.26 8.13 2.33
C TYR A 109 13.92 7.45 2.57
N ILE A 110 13.03 7.63 1.59
CA ILE A 110 11.71 7.00 1.57
C ILE A 110 11.32 6.59 0.14
N GLY A 111 10.63 5.47 0.02
CA GLY A 111 10.01 5.01 -1.22
C GLY A 111 8.59 5.54 -1.38
N VAL A 112 8.17 5.70 -2.62
CA VAL A 112 6.78 5.96 -3.02
C VAL A 112 6.41 4.98 -4.12
N CYS A 113 5.26 4.33 -4.03
CA CYS A 113 4.71 3.47 -5.08
C CYS A 113 3.18 3.62 -5.16
N GLU A 114 2.55 2.97 -6.15
CA GLU A 114 1.12 3.12 -6.39
C GLU A 114 0.27 2.16 -5.56
N GLY A 115 0.72 0.91 -5.36
CA GLY A 115 -0.08 -0.15 -4.77
C GLY A 115 0.16 -0.38 -3.27
N GLU A 116 -0.86 -0.81 -2.53
CA GLU A 116 -0.71 -1.15 -1.11
C GLU A 116 0.17 -2.40 -0.92
N LEU A 117 0.04 -3.42 -1.77
CA LEU A 117 0.88 -4.62 -1.68
C LEU A 117 2.33 -4.31 -2.06
N ASP A 118 2.55 -3.40 -3.02
CA ASP A 118 3.87 -2.91 -3.40
C ASP A 118 4.54 -2.17 -2.25
N THR A 119 3.76 -1.32 -1.57
CA THR A 119 4.20 -0.62 -0.36
C THR A 119 4.62 -1.59 0.75
N ILE A 120 3.80 -2.61 1.02
CA ILE A 120 4.11 -3.64 2.01
C ILE A 120 5.38 -4.41 1.62
N THR A 121 5.51 -4.76 0.34
CA THR A 121 6.68 -5.44 -0.19
C THR A 121 7.95 -4.62 -0.01
N LEU A 122 7.94 -3.35 -0.41
CA LEU A 122 9.09 -2.46 -0.21
C LEU A 122 9.44 -2.28 1.26
N SER A 123 8.45 -1.93 2.07
CA SER A 123 8.66 -1.64 3.49
C SER A 123 9.12 -2.85 4.27
N ALA A 124 8.36 -3.96 4.21
CA ALA A 124 8.55 -5.09 5.11
C ALA A 124 9.40 -6.23 4.52
N CYS A 125 9.39 -6.43 3.19
CA CYS A 125 10.14 -7.52 2.58
C CYS A 125 11.49 -7.07 2.02
N VAL A 126 11.59 -5.83 1.50
CA VAL A 126 12.82 -5.28 0.92
C VAL A 126 13.60 -4.42 1.92
N GLY A 127 12.93 -3.88 2.95
CA GLY A 127 13.54 -3.01 3.96
C GLY A 127 13.78 -1.58 3.46
N ILE A 128 12.94 -1.09 2.56
CA ILE A 128 12.91 0.30 2.11
C ILE A 128 11.64 0.94 2.68
N PRO A 129 11.71 1.85 3.68
CA PRO A 129 10.54 2.56 4.17
C PRO A 129 9.75 3.16 3.00
N CYS A 130 8.45 2.92 2.95
CA CYS A 130 7.66 3.25 1.77
C CYS A 130 6.24 3.69 2.11
N VAL A 131 5.74 4.67 1.36
CA VAL A 131 4.33 5.06 1.36
C VAL A 131 3.69 4.74 0.02
N GLY A 132 2.40 4.38 0.06
CA GLY A 132 1.60 4.07 -1.13
C GLY A 132 0.62 5.20 -1.46
N VAL A 133 0.48 5.51 -2.76
CA VAL A 133 -0.51 6.47 -3.24
C VAL A 133 -1.40 5.78 -4.28
N PRO A 134 -2.47 5.08 -3.84
CA PRO A 134 -3.28 4.25 -4.72
C PRO A 134 -3.99 5.05 -5.80
N GLY A 135 -3.56 4.82 -7.04
CA GLY A 135 -4.05 5.48 -8.25
C GLY A 135 -3.22 6.72 -8.63
N ALA A 136 -2.76 6.73 -9.87
CA ALA A 136 -1.85 7.74 -10.44
C ALA A 136 -2.32 9.20 -10.26
N ASN A 137 -3.63 9.43 -10.14
CA ASN A 137 -4.24 10.76 -9.96
C ASN A 137 -4.55 11.09 -8.49
N SER A 138 -4.10 10.28 -7.53
CA SER A 138 -4.43 10.43 -6.11
C SER A 138 -3.42 11.29 -5.33
N TRP A 139 -2.36 11.79 -5.98
CA TRP A 139 -1.40 12.67 -5.33
C TRP A 139 -2.05 13.98 -4.88
N LYS A 140 -1.78 14.39 -3.64
CA LYS A 140 -2.31 15.62 -3.05
C LYS A 140 -1.17 16.55 -2.65
N LYS A 141 -1.30 17.86 -2.90
CA LYS A 141 -0.26 18.85 -2.58
C LYS A 141 0.31 18.79 -1.16
N HIS A 142 -0.49 18.35 -0.18
CA HIS A 142 0.01 18.24 1.18
C HIS A 142 0.95 17.04 1.37
N TYR A 143 0.93 16.03 0.48
CA TYR A 143 1.88 14.92 0.52
C TYR A 143 3.29 15.37 0.16
N THR A 144 3.42 16.34 -0.75
CA THR A 144 4.70 16.98 -1.07
C THR A 144 5.40 17.50 0.19
N ARG A 145 4.64 18.15 1.09
CA ARG A 145 5.20 18.69 2.35
C ARG A 145 5.62 17.59 3.34
N LEU A 146 4.92 16.45 3.32
CA LEU A 146 5.25 15.32 4.21
C LEU A 146 6.58 14.65 3.83
N LEU A 147 6.97 14.74 2.56
CA LEU A 147 8.15 14.07 2.04
C LEU A 147 9.31 15.04 1.73
N ALA A 148 9.11 16.34 1.84
CA ALA A 148 10.09 17.36 1.42
C ALA A 148 11.40 17.35 2.23
N ASP A 149 11.39 16.82 3.44
CA ASP A 149 12.55 16.81 4.34
C ASP A 149 13.46 15.57 4.15
N PHE A 150 13.06 14.61 3.30
CA PHE A 150 13.92 13.46 3.00
C PHE A 150 15.03 13.83 2.01
N GLU A 151 16.24 13.38 2.28
CA GLU A 151 17.38 13.60 1.38
C GLU A 151 17.23 12.89 0.04
N ARG A 152 16.61 11.69 0.06
CA ARG A 152 16.32 10.88 -1.14
C ARG A 152 14.89 10.37 -1.12
N ILE A 153 14.19 10.63 -2.20
CA ILE A 153 12.84 10.09 -2.42
C ILE A 153 12.88 9.21 -3.67
N PHE A 154 12.62 7.92 -3.49
CA PHE A 154 12.55 6.96 -4.59
C PHE A 154 11.11 6.79 -5.04
N VAL A 155 10.81 6.99 -6.31
CA VAL A 155 9.50 6.66 -6.89
C VAL A 155 9.65 5.39 -7.70
N PHE A 156 9.07 4.30 -7.20
CA PHE A 156 9.04 3.03 -7.91
C PHE A 156 7.88 3.07 -8.90
N ALA A 157 8.22 3.26 -10.16
CA ALA A 157 7.27 3.35 -11.26
C ALA A 157 6.98 1.96 -11.82
N ASP A 158 5.71 1.57 -11.84
CA ASP A 158 5.28 0.34 -12.50
C ASP A 158 5.71 0.34 -13.96
N GLY A 159 5.97 -0.85 -14.51
CA GLY A 159 6.48 -1.06 -15.85
C GLY A 159 5.43 -0.83 -16.95
N ASP A 160 4.57 0.17 -16.77
CA ASP A 160 3.53 0.55 -17.72
C ASP A 160 3.50 2.08 -17.95
N GLN A 161 2.62 2.52 -18.85
CA GLN A 161 2.50 3.95 -19.15
C GLN A 161 1.92 4.75 -17.97
N PRO A 162 0.84 4.33 -17.28
CA PRO A 162 0.33 5.00 -16.09
C PRO A 162 1.38 5.17 -15.00
N GLY A 163 2.17 4.14 -14.67
CA GLY A 163 3.24 4.20 -13.68
C GLY A 163 4.34 5.19 -14.06
N THR A 164 4.72 5.21 -15.34
CA THR A 164 5.68 6.21 -15.86
C THR A 164 5.14 7.63 -15.74
N GLU A 165 3.87 7.85 -16.04
CA GLU A 165 3.21 9.18 -15.93
C GLU A 165 3.10 9.61 -14.46
N PHE A 166 2.76 8.70 -13.57
CA PHE A 166 2.74 8.94 -12.12
C PHE A 166 4.11 9.41 -11.63
N ALA A 167 5.16 8.66 -11.91
CA ALA A 167 6.52 9.02 -11.48
C ALA A 167 6.96 10.38 -12.03
N ARG A 168 6.68 10.65 -13.30
CA ARG A 168 6.96 11.97 -13.91
C ARG A 168 6.16 13.10 -13.27
N SER A 169 4.93 12.85 -12.84
CA SER A 169 4.12 13.86 -12.15
C SER A 169 4.72 14.22 -10.80
N LEU A 170 5.22 13.23 -10.05
CA LEU A 170 5.90 13.47 -8.77
C LEU A 170 7.23 14.21 -8.95
N ALA A 171 7.99 13.90 -10.01
CA ALA A 171 9.25 14.57 -10.32
C ALA A 171 9.11 16.08 -10.63
N ARG A 172 7.91 16.55 -10.90
CA ARG A 172 7.60 18.00 -11.05
C ARG A 172 7.37 18.70 -9.71
N GLU A 173 7.05 17.93 -8.67
CA GLU A 173 6.66 18.43 -7.34
C GLU A 173 7.75 18.23 -6.29
N LEU A 174 8.61 17.22 -6.47
CA LEU A 174 9.66 16.80 -5.53
C LEU A 174 10.94 16.37 -6.27
N PRO A 175 12.10 16.56 -5.66
CA PRO A 175 13.37 16.04 -6.17
C PRO A 175 13.42 14.52 -5.95
N VAL A 176 12.85 13.74 -6.86
CA VAL A 176 12.76 12.30 -6.75
C VAL A 176 13.75 11.58 -7.67
N THR A 177 14.20 10.40 -7.26
CA THR A 177 14.85 9.41 -8.11
C THR A 177 13.81 8.42 -8.60
N ILE A 178 13.59 8.36 -9.92
CA ILE A 178 12.66 7.40 -10.52
C ILE A 178 13.35 6.05 -10.66
N VAL A 179 12.80 5.04 -10.03
CA VAL A 179 13.20 3.64 -10.15
C VAL A 179 12.23 2.96 -11.10
N GLN A 180 12.60 2.90 -12.39
CA GLN A 180 11.76 2.28 -13.40
C GLN A 180 11.84 0.76 -13.30
N LEU A 181 10.69 0.12 -13.14
CA LEU A 181 10.56 -1.34 -13.15
C LEU A 181 10.50 -1.88 -14.59
N PRO A 182 10.79 -3.18 -14.79
CA PRO A 182 10.70 -3.80 -16.11
C PRO A 182 9.27 -3.73 -16.65
N GLU A 183 9.14 -3.79 -17.96
CA GLU A 183 7.85 -3.78 -18.67
C GLU A 183 6.91 -4.86 -18.11
N GLY A 184 5.70 -4.45 -17.73
CA GLY A 184 4.66 -5.31 -17.17
C GLY A 184 4.83 -5.71 -15.70
N GLU A 185 5.88 -5.23 -15.02
CA GLU A 185 6.12 -5.54 -13.62
C GLU A 185 5.74 -4.37 -12.71
N ASP A 186 5.10 -4.67 -11.57
CA ASP A 186 4.99 -3.80 -10.40
C ASP A 186 6.09 -4.17 -9.38
N VAL A 187 6.19 -3.46 -8.27
CA VAL A 187 7.19 -3.75 -7.22
C VAL A 187 7.06 -5.17 -6.71
N ASN A 188 5.84 -5.61 -6.43
CA ASN A 188 5.59 -6.93 -5.86
C ASN A 188 5.95 -8.05 -6.83
N SER A 189 5.56 -7.94 -8.09
CA SER A 189 5.90 -8.94 -9.11
C SER A 189 7.40 -8.97 -9.41
N ALA A 190 8.06 -7.82 -9.48
CA ALA A 190 9.51 -7.72 -9.66
C ALA A 190 10.26 -8.34 -8.46
N TYR A 191 9.78 -8.11 -7.23
CA TYR A 191 10.32 -8.73 -6.02
C TYR A 191 10.20 -10.27 -6.07
N VAL A 192 9.03 -10.80 -6.41
CA VAL A 192 8.81 -12.25 -6.52
C VAL A 192 9.71 -12.87 -7.59
N LYS A 193 9.90 -12.18 -8.70
CA LYS A 193 10.65 -12.69 -9.86
C LYS A 193 12.16 -12.56 -9.71
N PHE A 194 12.65 -11.46 -9.16
CA PHE A 194 14.07 -11.12 -9.15
C PHE A 194 14.68 -11.02 -7.74
N GLY A 195 13.87 -10.98 -6.70
CA GLY A 195 14.31 -10.93 -5.30
C GLY A 195 14.67 -9.54 -4.78
N VAL A 196 15.02 -9.51 -3.48
CA VAL A 196 15.34 -8.29 -2.72
C VAL A 196 16.51 -7.53 -3.35
N GLY A 197 17.59 -8.23 -3.70
CA GLY A 197 18.82 -7.61 -4.22
C GLY A 197 18.55 -6.79 -5.48
N TYR A 198 17.73 -7.30 -6.38
CA TYR A 198 17.35 -6.59 -7.60
C TYR A 198 16.67 -5.24 -7.31
N ILE A 199 15.69 -5.23 -6.40
CA ILE A 199 14.95 -4.00 -6.06
C ILE A 199 15.89 -2.98 -5.41
N ARG A 200 16.77 -3.42 -4.49
CA ARG A 200 17.74 -2.54 -3.82
C ARG A 200 18.78 -1.98 -4.78
N GLU A 201 19.34 -2.82 -5.67
CA GLU A 201 20.26 -2.41 -6.72
C GLU A 201 19.65 -1.34 -7.65
N LYS A 202 18.41 -1.53 -8.07
CA LYS A 202 17.68 -0.55 -8.90
C LYS A 202 17.48 0.80 -8.22
N ALA A 203 17.37 0.82 -6.90
CA ALA A 203 17.31 2.04 -6.09
C ALA A 203 18.70 2.62 -5.75
N GLY A 204 19.79 1.94 -6.14
CA GLY A 204 21.15 2.33 -5.74
C GLY A 204 21.38 2.20 -4.23
N LEU A 205 20.77 1.20 -3.61
CA LEU A 205 20.91 0.82 -2.21
C LEU A 205 21.62 -0.54 -2.13
N GLU A 206 22.67 -0.61 -1.31
CA GLU A 206 23.38 -1.87 -1.01
C GLU A 206 22.56 -2.80 -0.10
#